data_5002b79ca0bc245d701912e3350ff7e1
#
_entry.id   5002b79ca0bc245d701912e3350ff7e1
#
_cell.length_a   1.000
_cell.length_b   1.000
_cell.length_c   1.000
_cell.angle_alpha   90.00
_cell.angle_beta   90.00
_cell.angle_gamma   90.00
#
_symmetry.space_group_name_H-M   'P 1'
#
loop_
_entity.id
_entity.type
_entity.pdbx_description
1 polymer ?
#
loop_
_entity_poly.entity_id
_entity_poly.type
_entity_poly.pdbx_seq_one_letter_code
_entity_poly.pdbx_strand_id
1 'polypeptide(L)'
;MTKIRVGLGYDVHKLVEGRKLWLGGISIENAKGLLGHSHADVLIHAICDALLGAANLRDIGYHFPDTDIEYKNIDSKILLRKTTELLYK
;
A
#
# COMPACT_ATOMS: atom_id res chain seq x y z
N MET A 1 -3.06 30.35 9.80
CA MET A 1 -3.81 29.22 10.36
C MET A 1 -3.21 27.92 9.85
N THR A 2 -2.90 27.03 10.76
CA THR A 2 -2.36 25.71 10.40
C THR A 2 -3.49 24.77 10.05
N LYS A 3 -3.35 24.08 8.90
CA LYS A 3 -4.31 23.07 8.50
C LYS A 3 -3.69 21.69 8.77
N ILE A 4 -4.34 20.93 9.64
CA ILE A 4 -3.90 19.58 9.99
C ILE A 4 -5.01 18.60 9.62
N ARG A 5 -4.63 17.49 9.01
CA ARG A 5 -5.54 16.38 8.70
C ARG A 5 -5.02 15.11 9.33
N VAL A 6 -5.93 14.24 9.69
CA VAL A 6 -5.60 12.95 10.30
C VAL A 6 -6.24 11.86 9.45
N GLY A 7 -5.50 10.80 9.24
CA GLY A 7 -6.02 9.61 8.56
C GLY A 7 -5.54 8.35 9.24
N LEU A 8 -6.35 7.30 9.14
CA LEU A 8 -6.03 5.99 9.67
C LEU A 8 -5.95 5.00 8.52
N GLY A 9 -4.87 4.22 8.48
CA GLY A 9 -4.71 3.14 7.53
C GLY A 9 -4.68 1.79 8.24
N TYR A 10 -5.32 0.81 7.64
CA TYR A 10 -5.36 -0.54 8.16
C TYR A 10 -5.37 -1.51 6.99
N ASP A 11 -4.52 -2.54 7.05
CA ASP A 11 -4.45 -3.53 5.99
C ASP A 11 -4.08 -4.89 6.57
N VAL A 12 -4.57 -5.95 5.95
CA VAL A 12 -4.32 -7.33 6.36
C VAL A 12 -4.07 -8.17 5.13
N HIS A 13 -3.01 -8.97 5.18
CA HIS A 13 -2.71 -9.96 4.15
C HIS A 13 -2.39 -11.31 4.80
N LYS A 14 -2.75 -12.37 4.12
CA LYS A 14 -2.42 -13.72 4.59
C LYS A 14 -0.95 -14.01 4.36
N LEU A 15 -0.28 -14.62 5.35
CA LEU A 15 1.08 -15.14 5.21
C LEU A 15 1.04 -16.49 4.52
N VAL A 16 1.82 -16.66 3.46
CA VAL A 16 1.90 -17.90 2.71
C VAL A 16 3.35 -18.25 2.41
N GLU A 17 3.63 -19.53 2.24
CA GLU A 17 4.96 -20.01 1.84
C GLU A 17 5.24 -19.63 0.38
N GLY A 18 6.53 -19.55 0.04
CA GLY A 18 6.95 -19.30 -1.33
C GLY A 18 6.89 -17.86 -1.79
N ARG A 19 6.63 -16.93 -0.90
CA ARG A 19 6.65 -15.50 -1.21
C ARG A 19 7.64 -14.76 -0.33
N LYS A 20 8.26 -13.73 -0.88
CA LYS A 20 9.10 -12.82 -0.10
C LYS A 20 8.23 -11.96 0.81
N LEU A 21 8.75 -11.64 1.99
CA LEU A 21 8.10 -10.72 2.91
C LEU A 21 8.62 -9.31 2.66
N TRP A 22 7.71 -8.42 2.29
CA TRP A 22 8.01 -7.00 2.08
C TRP A 22 7.28 -6.16 3.13
N LEU A 23 8.02 -5.35 3.86
CA LEU A 23 7.45 -4.41 4.84
C LEU A 23 8.17 -3.08 4.75
N GLY A 24 7.42 -2.01 4.48
CA GLY A 24 7.99 -0.67 4.32
C GLY A 24 8.91 -0.55 3.11
N GLY A 25 8.71 -1.35 2.09
CA GLY A 25 9.53 -1.35 0.88
C GLY A 25 10.82 -2.13 1.00
N ILE A 26 11.01 -2.87 2.09
CA ILE A 26 12.22 -3.64 2.37
C ILE A 26 11.86 -5.12 2.38
N SER A 27 12.68 -5.93 1.70
CA SER A 27 12.56 -7.39 1.76
C SER A 27 13.18 -7.90 3.05
N ILE A 28 12.38 -8.62 3.83
CA ILE A 28 12.80 -9.17 5.11
C ILE A 28 12.93 -10.67 4.95
N GLU A 29 14.04 -11.23 5.42
CA GLU A 29 14.26 -12.68 5.37
C GLU A 29 13.24 -13.39 6.26
N ASN A 30 12.41 -14.23 5.65
CA ASN A 30 11.37 -14.99 6.33
C ASN A 30 10.94 -16.14 5.44
N ALA A 31 10.50 -17.25 6.04
CA ALA A 31 10.04 -18.44 5.31
C ALA A 31 8.72 -18.14 4.57
N LYS A 32 7.92 -17.21 5.07
CA LYS A 32 6.63 -16.83 4.48
C LYS A 32 6.59 -15.37 4.11
N GLY A 33 5.80 -15.03 3.11
CA GLY A 33 5.52 -13.67 2.72
C GLY A 33 4.03 -13.42 2.62
N LEU A 34 3.65 -12.17 2.41
CA LEU A 34 2.26 -11.78 2.34
C LEU A 34 1.69 -12.04 0.94
N LEU A 35 0.48 -12.60 0.88
CA LEU A 35 -0.21 -12.89 -0.37
C LEU A 35 -0.95 -11.65 -0.85
N GLY A 36 -0.76 -11.28 -2.11
CA GLY A 36 -1.45 -10.14 -2.71
C GLY A 36 -1.05 -9.94 -4.16
N HIS A 37 -1.75 -9.01 -4.83
CA HIS A 37 -1.57 -8.72 -6.25
C HIS A 37 -0.22 -8.04 -6.54
N SER A 38 0.20 -7.13 -5.66
CA SER A 38 1.51 -6.46 -5.68
C SER A 38 2.51 -7.23 -4.81
N HIS A 39 3.56 -6.57 -4.31
CA HIS A 39 4.44 -7.14 -3.29
C HIS A 39 3.71 -7.43 -1.98
N ALA A 40 2.44 -7.02 -1.88
CA ALA A 40 1.61 -7.20 -0.69
C ALA A 40 2.26 -6.63 0.57
N ASP A 41 2.90 -5.46 0.44
CA ASP A 41 3.52 -4.75 1.55
C ASP A 41 2.43 -4.12 2.41
N VAL A 42 2.04 -4.84 3.46
CA VAL A 42 0.92 -4.44 4.32
C VAL A 42 1.18 -3.08 5.00
N LEU A 43 2.44 -2.78 5.31
CA LEU A 43 2.79 -1.50 5.94
C LEU A 43 2.61 -0.34 4.95
N ILE A 44 3.14 -0.47 3.74
CA ILE A 44 2.98 0.59 2.72
C ILE A 44 1.50 0.76 2.34
N HIS A 45 0.75 -0.34 2.20
CA HIS A 45 -0.68 -0.26 1.89
C HIS A 45 -1.45 0.50 2.98
N ALA A 46 -1.15 0.24 4.25
CA ALA A 46 -1.76 0.96 5.36
C ALA A 46 -1.39 2.45 5.35
N ILE A 47 -0.14 2.77 5.03
CA ILE A 47 0.31 4.17 4.91
C ILE A 47 -0.45 4.87 3.78
N CYS A 48 -0.58 4.24 2.62
CA CYS A 48 -1.32 4.81 1.49
C CYS A 48 -2.79 5.08 1.88
N ASP A 49 -3.43 4.13 2.55
CA ASP A 49 -4.81 4.30 2.99
C ASP A 49 -4.95 5.46 3.98
N ALA A 50 -4.01 5.59 4.91
CA ALA A 50 -4.02 6.68 5.87
C ALA A 50 -3.89 8.04 5.17
N LEU A 51 -2.98 8.14 4.20
CA LEU A 51 -2.77 9.38 3.44
C LEU A 51 -4.01 9.74 2.60
N LEU A 52 -4.56 8.76 1.89
CA LEU A 52 -5.75 8.98 1.06
C LEU A 52 -6.96 9.35 1.92
N GLY A 53 -7.13 8.67 3.06
CA GLY A 53 -8.21 8.99 3.98
C GLY A 53 -8.10 10.39 4.55
N ALA A 54 -6.91 10.82 4.97
CA ALA A 54 -6.68 12.17 5.46
C ALA A 54 -6.99 13.25 4.41
N ALA A 55 -6.74 12.95 3.15
CA ALA A 55 -7.01 13.85 2.03
C ALA A 55 -8.44 13.74 1.49
N ASN A 56 -9.25 12.86 2.06
CA ASN A 56 -10.62 12.58 1.61
C ASN A 56 -10.66 12.08 0.16
N LEU A 57 -9.70 11.22 -0.21
CA LEU A 57 -9.54 10.68 -1.55
C LEU A 57 -9.88 9.18 -1.64
N ARG A 58 -10.68 8.66 -0.69
CA ARG A 58 -11.11 7.27 -0.62
C ARG A 58 -9.98 6.36 -0.13
N ASP A 59 -9.66 5.29 -0.83
CA ASP A 59 -8.71 4.28 -0.37
C ASP A 59 -7.84 3.76 -1.52
N ILE A 60 -6.87 2.93 -1.16
CA ILE A 60 -5.92 2.36 -2.12
C ILE A 60 -6.61 1.44 -3.13
N GLY A 61 -7.63 0.70 -2.71
CA GLY A 61 -8.35 -0.20 -3.61
C GLY A 61 -9.13 0.53 -4.69
N TYR A 62 -9.58 1.74 -4.42
CA TYR A 62 -10.23 2.58 -5.41
C TYR A 62 -9.25 3.07 -6.50
N HIS A 63 -8.08 3.55 -6.09
CA HIS A 63 -7.10 4.12 -7.00
C HIS A 63 -6.24 3.07 -7.70
N PHE A 64 -5.96 1.96 -7.02
CA PHE A 64 -5.06 0.90 -7.51
C PHE A 64 -5.72 -0.47 -7.31
N PRO A 65 -6.82 -0.76 -8.04
CA PRO A 65 -7.53 -2.02 -7.83
C PRO A 65 -6.65 -3.23 -8.19
N ASP A 66 -6.74 -4.28 -7.38
CA ASP A 66 -5.97 -5.51 -7.56
C ASP A 66 -6.42 -6.31 -8.77
N THR A 67 -7.53 -5.94 -9.39
CA THR A 67 -7.99 -6.52 -10.65
C THR A 67 -7.28 -5.94 -11.87
N ASP A 68 -6.55 -4.83 -11.71
CA ASP A 68 -5.83 -4.19 -12.81
C ASP A 68 -4.47 -4.85 -13.00
N ILE A 69 -4.24 -5.42 -14.17
CA ILE A 69 -3.00 -6.13 -14.48
C ILE A 69 -1.76 -5.22 -14.39
N GLU A 70 -1.93 -3.92 -14.58
CA GLU A 70 -0.85 -2.94 -14.43
C GLU A 70 -0.19 -3.01 -13.07
N TYR A 71 -0.94 -3.39 -12.03
CA TYR A 71 -0.45 -3.43 -10.65
C TYR A 71 -0.02 -4.81 -10.20
N LYS A 72 -0.09 -5.81 -11.08
CA LYS A 72 0.34 -7.17 -10.75
C LYS A 72 1.85 -7.20 -10.55
N ASN A 73 2.28 -7.77 -9.42
CA ASN A 73 3.70 -7.86 -9.04
C ASN A 73 4.40 -6.50 -8.94
N ILE A 74 3.65 -5.42 -8.82
CA ILE A 74 4.21 -4.08 -8.68
C ILE A 74 4.92 -3.93 -7.33
N ASP A 75 6.04 -3.22 -7.32
CA ASP A 75 6.69 -2.80 -6.07
C ASP A 75 5.78 -1.80 -5.36
N SER A 76 5.44 -2.09 -4.11
CA SER A 76 4.52 -1.25 -3.33
C SER A 76 5.03 0.19 -3.13
N LYS A 77 6.35 0.41 -3.22
CA LYS A 77 6.91 1.78 -3.19
C LYS A 77 6.40 2.63 -4.34
N ILE A 78 6.10 2.03 -5.49
CA ILE A 78 5.52 2.73 -6.63
C ILE A 78 4.09 3.17 -6.29
N LEU A 79 3.33 2.34 -5.59
CA LEU A 79 1.99 2.71 -5.13
C LEU A 79 2.04 3.88 -4.16
N LEU A 80 3.02 3.90 -3.26
CA LEU A 80 3.20 5.02 -2.34
C LEU A 80 3.54 6.31 -3.09
N ARG A 81 4.44 6.23 -4.08
CA ARG A 81 4.79 7.40 -4.90
C ARG A 81 3.57 7.93 -5.64
N LYS A 82 2.77 7.06 -6.26
CA LYS A 82 1.55 7.47 -6.96
C LYS A 82 0.52 8.08 -6.00
N THR A 83 0.43 7.56 -4.79
CA THR A 83 -0.43 8.12 -3.74
C THR A 83 0.00 9.53 -3.39
N THR A 84 1.30 9.78 -3.19
CA THR A 84 1.78 11.13 -2.87
C THR A 84 1.54 12.10 -4.03
N GLU A 85 1.64 11.64 -5.28
CA GLU A 85 1.30 12.47 -6.44
C GLU A 85 -0.17 12.92 -6.41
N LEU A 86 -1.08 12.04 -6.00
CA LEU A 86 -2.49 12.40 -5.85
C LEU A 86 -2.72 13.48 -4.79
N LEU A 87 -1.92 13.46 -3.72
CA LEU A 87 -2.05 14.43 -2.62
C LEU A 87 -1.65 15.85 -3.04
N TYR A 88 -0.77 15.99 -4.02
CA TYR A 88 -0.21 17.27 -4.43
C TYR A 88 -0.86 17.84 -5.69
N LYS A 89 -1.99 17.31 -6.08
CA LYS A 89 -2.75 17.86 -7.23
C LYS A 89 -3.62 19.04 -6.88
#